data_6f17932d50a54d2bc43a6f7387ad6097
#
_entry.id   6f17932d50a54d2bc43a6f7387ad6097
#
_cell.length_a   1.000
_cell.length_b   1.000
_cell.length_c   1.000
_cell.angle_alpha   90.00
_cell.angle_beta   90.00
_cell.angle_gamma   90.00
#
_symmetry.space_group_name_H-M   'P 1'
#
loop_
_entity.id
_entity.type
_entity.pdbx_description
1 polymer ?
#
loop_
_entity_poly.entity_id
_entity_poly.type
_entity_poly.pdbx_seq_one_letter_code
_entity_poly.pdbx_strand_id
1 'polypeptide(L)'
;VNTLDPDRDWFVGVRYVAQRFGQQIDWQGLQRLKAQVVVGSEDTANDIQISARDALYADGVNDTGSNRVERASFLNGLHRKAGVDSRLDGVQGAARCAAHVQRAVDAFFRAL
;
A
#
# COMPACT_ATOMS: atom_id res chain seq x y z
N VAL A 1 4.42 -3.37 -5.88
CA VAL A 1 4.86 -1.99 -6.13
C VAL A 1 4.70 -1.16 -4.85
N ASN A 2 5.70 -0.37 -4.51
CA ASN A 2 5.68 0.44 -3.29
C ASN A 2 4.94 1.77 -3.48
N THR A 3 4.98 2.31 -4.68
CA THR A 3 4.34 3.57 -5.02
C THR A 3 3.67 3.46 -6.39
N LEU A 4 2.85 4.42 -6.73
CA LEU A 4 2.32 4.58 -8.09
C LEU A 4 3.07 5.68 -8.86
N ASP A 5 4.30 5.97 -8.44
CA ASP A 5 5.11 7.04 -9.01
C ASP A 5 5.64 6.64 -10.41
N PRO A 6 5.24 7.35 -11.47
CA PRO A 6 5.71 7.05 -12.83
C PRO A 6 7.18 7.44 -13.07
N ASP A 7 7.79 8.19 -12.16
CA ASP A 7 9.18 8.62 -12.25
C ASP A 7 10.15 7.71 -11.50
N ARG A 8 9.64 6.68 -10.84
CA ARG A 8 10.45 5.66 -10.15
C ARG A 8 10.29 4.31 -10.83
N ASP A 9 11.41 3.60 -10.97
CA ASP A 9 11.43 2.29 -11.61
C ASP A 9 10.62 1.25 -10.82
N TRP A 10 10.12 0.31 -11.54
CA TRP A 10 9.56 -0.90 -10.96
C TRP A 10 10.63 -1.58 -10.06
N PHE A 11 10.34 -2.03 -8.86
CA PHE A 11 9.02 -2.14 -8.21
C PHE A 11 8.75 -1.01 -7.19
N VAL A 12 9.68 -0.11 -6.99
CA VAL A 12 9.49 1.04 -6.10
C VAL A 12 8.39 1.94 -6.67
N GLY A 13 8.44 2.20 -7.95
CA GLY A 13 7.41 2.91 -8.71
C GLY A 13 6.90 2.09 -9.87
N VAL A 14 6.31 2.76 -10.84
CA VAL A 14 5.65 2.12 -12.00
C VAL A 14 6.30 2.46 -13.34
N ARG A 15 7.46 3.14 -13.33
CA ARG A 15 8.18 3.41 -14.57
C ARG A 15 8.62 2.09 -15.22
N TYR A 16 8.53 2.04 -16.53
CA TYR A 16 8.87 0.88 -17.35
C TYR A 16 7.97 -0.36 -17.16
N VAL A 17 6.81 -0.21 -16.51
CA VAL A 17 5.85 -1.31 -16.37
C VAL A 17 5.39 -1.83 -17.73
N ALA A 18 5.13 -0.94 -18.69
CA ALA A 18 4.71 -1.34 -20.03
C ALA A 18 5.77 -2.19 -20.74
N GLN A 19 7.04 -1.82 -20.62
CA GLN A 19 8.15 -2.57 -21.22
C GLN A 19 8.39 -3.90 -20.53
N ARG A 20 8.21 -3.94 -19.19
CA ARG A 20 8.48 -5.12 -18.40
C ARG A 20 7.37 -6.17 -18.49
N PHE A 21 6.11 -5.74 -18.54
CA PHE A 21 4.94 -6.64 -18.46
C PHE A 21 4.07 -6.65 -19.73
N GLY A 22 4.42 -5.83 -20.74
CA GLY A 22 3.67 -5.78 -21.99
C GLY A 22 2.34 -5.04 -21.93
N GLN A 23 2.02 -4.40 -20.80
CA GLN A 23 0.78 -3.66 -20.62
C GLN A 23 1.03 -2.40 -19.80
N GLN A 24 0.29 -1.34 -20.13
CA GLN A 24 0.33 -0.10 -19.37
C GLN A 24 -0.63 -0.16 -18.17
N ILE A 25 -0.37 0.70 -17.18
CA ILE A 25 -1.30 0.88 -16.05
C ILE A 25 -2.63 1.43 -16.57
N ASP A 26 -3.71 0.77 -16.20
CA ASP A 26 -5.07 1.25 -16.47
C ASP A 26 -5.51 2.24 -15.38
N TRP A 27 -5.08 3.49 -15.51
CA TRP A 27 -5.40 4.54 -14.55
C TRP A 27 -6.91 4.80 -14.44
N GLN A 28 -7.64 4.71 -15.55
CA GLN A 28 -9.10 4.88 -15.54
C GLN A 28 -9.79 3.72 -14.83
N GLY A 29 -9.29 2.50 -15.01
CA GLY A 29 -9.79 1.33 -14.29
C GLY A 29 -9.56 1.46 -12.79
N LEU A 30 -8.42 1.97 -12.36
CA LEU A 30 -8.14 2.22 -10.95
C LEU A 30 -9.15 3.19 -10.32
N GLN A 31 -9.58 4.21 -11.04
CA GLN A 31 -10.54 5.20 -10.54
C GLN A 31 -11.94 4.64 -10.31
N ARG A 32 -12.25 3.46 -10.85
CA ARG A 32 -13.53 2.76 -10.63
C ARG A 32 -13.51 1.82 -9.45
N LEU A 33 -12.34 1.59 -8.84
CA LEU A 33 -12.19 0.69 -7.72
C LEU A 33 -12.59 1.36 -6.41
N LYS A 34 -13.15 0.56 -5.51
CA LYS A 34 -13.23 0.86 -4.09
C LYS A 34 -12.15 0.05 -3.39
N ALA A 35 -11.30 0.71 -2.63
CA ALA A 35 -10.17 0.09 -1.95
C ALA A 35 -10.25 0.32 -0.45
N GLN A 36 -9.77 -0.65 0.29
CA GLN A 36 -9.56 -0.54 1.73
C GLN A 36 -8.12 -0.88 2.05
N VAL A 37 -7.48 -0.03 2.83
CA VAL A 37 -6.18 -0.31 3.44
C VAL A 37 -6.42 -0.51 4.93
N VAL A 38 -6.03 -1.67 5.45
CA VAL A 38 -6.27 -2.02 6.86
C VAL A 38 -4.93 -2.23 7.54
N VAL A 39 -4.77 -1.66 8.72
CA VAL A 39 -3.57 -1.82 9.54
C VAL A 39 -3.95 -1.82 11.02
N GLY A 40 -3.21 -2.58 11.82
CA GLY A 40 -3.32 -2.48 13.27
C GLY A 40 -2.78 -1.13 13.74
N SER A 41 -3.57 -0.36 14.48
CA SER A 41 -3.18 0.99 14.90
C SER A 41 -1.95 1.01 15.82
N GLU A 42 -1.64 -0.12 16.45
CA GLU A 42 -0.49 -0.31 17.32
C GLU A 42 0.71 -0.98 16.64
N ASP A 43 0.62 -1.24 15.33
CA ASP A 43 1.70 -1.88 14.55
C ASP A 43 2.72 -0.83 14.11
N THR A 44 3.39 -0.24 15.09
CA THR A 44 4.34 0.87 14.93
C THR A 44 5.80 0.43 15.06
N ALA A 45 6.07 -0.87 15.12
CA ALA A 45 7.43 -1.38 15.21
C ALA A 45 8.23 -1.07 13.94
N ASN A 46 9.46 -0.61 14.11
CA ASN A 46 10.37 -0.31 13.02
C ASN A 46 11.15 -1.57 12.61
N ASP A 47 10.42 -2.60 12.15
CA ASP A 47 10.98 -3.90 11.80
C ASP A 47 10.79 -4.27 10.32
N ILE A 48 10.38 -3.32 9.49
CA ILE A 48 10.07 -3.56 8.08
C ILE A 48 11.04 -2.90 7.11
N GLN A 49 12.08 -2.26 7.61
CA GLN A 49 13.10 -1.64 6.76
C GLN A 49 13.88 -2.70 6.00
N ILE A 50 14.05 -2.50 4.71
CA ILE A 50 14.84 -3.39 3.86
C ILE A 50 16.27 -2.88 3.88
N SER A 51 17.19 -3.74 4.33
CA SER A 51 18.63 -3.44 4.37
C SER A 51 19.20 -3.31 2.95
N ALA A 52 20.18 -2.42 2.77
CA ALA A 52 20.91 -2.29 1.51
C ALA A 52 21.64 -3.59 1.09
N ARG A 53 21.78 -4.55 2.00
CA ARG A 53 22.38 -5.87 1.74
C ARG A 53 21.35 -6.92 1.33
N ASP A 54 20.06 -6.60 1.44
CA ASP A 54 18.99 -7.52 1.06
C ASP A 54 18.88 -7.59 -0.46
N ALA A 55 18.64 -8.80 -0.97
CA ALA A 55 18.46 -9.03 -2.42
C ALA A 55 17.26 -8.28 -3.00
N LEU A 56 16.27 -7.94 -2.16
CA LEU A 56 15.08 -7.19 -2.56
C LEU A 56 15.25 -5.67 -2.39
N TYR A 57 16.43 -5.21 -2.01
CA TYR A 57 16.67 -3.78 -1.85
C TYR A 57 16.67 -3.07 -3.22
N ALA A 58 16.04 -1.90 -3.23
CA ALA A 58 16.13 -0.94 -4.33
C ALA A 58 16.08 0.47 -3.75
N ASP A 59 16.69 1.42 -4.42
CA ASP A 59 16.68 2.82 -3.97
C ASP A 59 15.24 3.32 -3.82
N GLY A 60 14.95 3.90 -2.66
CA GLY A 60 13.62 4.41 -2.33
C GLY A 60 12.64 3.37 -1.78
N VAL A 61 13.04 2.11 -1.62
CA VAL A 61 12.15 1.04 -1.14
C VAL A 61 11.62 1.30 0.28
N ASN A 62 12.36 2.06 1.09
CA ASN A 62 11.98 2.40 2.47
C ASN A 62 11.35 3.80 2.61
N ASP A 63 11.18 4.53 1.51
CA ASP A 63 10.74 5.93 1.55
C ASP A 63 9.29 6.11 2.00
N THR A 64 8.48 5.06 1.95
CA THR A 64 7.05 5.13 2.23
C THR A 64 6.71 5.08 3.72
N GLY A 65 7.68 4.87 4.57
CA GLY A 65 7.51 4.89 6.02
C GLY A 65 8.37 3.89 6.76
N SER A 66 8.52 4.13 8.07
CA SER A 66 9.36 3.34 8.97
C SER A 66 8.64 2.16 9.60
N ASN A 67 7.31 2.16 9.58
CA ASN A 67 6.49 1.11 10.15
C ASN A 67 5.26 0.86 9.28
N ARG A 68 4.47 -0.15 9.63
CA ARG A 68 3.30 -0.55 8.82
C ARG A 68 2.20 0.50 8.82
N VAL A 69 2.02 1.23 9.91
CA VAL A 69 1.02 2.31 10.00
C VAL A 69 1.37 3.43 9.02
N GLU A 70 2.62 3.87 9.01
CA GLU A 70 3.08 4.91 8.08
C GLU A 70 2.94 4.46 6.63
N ARG A 71 3.33 3.23 6.32
CA ARG A 71 3.23 2.68 4.96
C ARG A 71 1.79 2.51 4.49
N ALA A 72 0.90 2.08 5.37
CA ALA A 72 -0.53 1.98 5.08
C ALA A 72 -1.14 3.36 4.78
N SER A 73 -0.80 4.36 5.59
CA SER A 73 -1.22 5.74 5.38
C SER A 73 -0.73 6.31 4.06
N PHE A 74 0.54 6.05 3.75
CA PHE A 74 1.13 6.47 2.48
C PHE A 74 0.43 5.82 1.28
N LEU A 75 0.19 4.52 1.33
CA LEU A 75 -0.51 3.79 0.28
C LEU A 75 -1.93 4.31 0.07
N ASN A 76 -2.68 4.53 1.14
CA ASN A 76 -4.02 5.08 1.05
C ASN A 76 -4.02 6.48 0.40
N GLY A 77 -3.05 7.32 0.77
CA GLY A 77 -2.85 8.63 0.17
C GLY A 77 -2.57 8.56 -1.34
N LEU A 78 -1.74 7.61 -1.76
CA LEU A 78 -1.45 7.37 -3.17
C LEU A 78 -2.69 6.93 -3.95
N HIS A 79 -3.48 6.01 -3.39
CA HIS A 79 -4.73 5.57 -4.00
C HIS A 79 -5.68 6.75 -4.23
N ARG A 80 -5.87 7.58 -3.20
CA ARG A 80 -6.74 8.74 -3.30
C ARG A 80 -6.23 9.77 -4.30
N LYS A 81 -4.93 9.97 -4.35
CA LYS A 81 -4.29 10.87 -5.31
C LYS A 81 -4.46 10.39 -6.75
N ALA A 82 -4.50 9.08 -6.97
CA ALA A 82 -4.78 8.46 -8.26
C ALA A 82 -6.27 8.43 -8.63
N GLY A 83 -7.16 8.91 -7.75
CA GLY A 83 -8.59 8.94 -7.98
C GLY A 83 -9.35 7.70 -7.52
N VAL A 84 -8.69 6.80 -6.79
CA VAL A 84 -9.33 5.61 -6.22
C VAL A 84 -10.14 6.00 -4.99
N ASP A 85 -11.37 5.47 -4.87
CA ASP A 85 -12.17 5.58 -3.65
C ASP A 85 -11.59 4.65 -2.59
N SER A 86 -10.59 5.15 -1.87
CA SER A 86 -9.81 4.40 -0.89
C SER A 86 -10.03 4.91 0.52
N ARG A 87 -10.16 3.97 1.46
CA ARG A 87 -10.24 4.29 2.88
C ARG A 87 -9.16 3.55 3.67
N LEU A 88 -8.67 4.20 4.71
CA LEU A 88 -7.74 3.64 5.67
C LEU A 88 -8.48 3.31 6.96
N ASP A 89 -8.39 2.06 7.40
CA ASP A 89 -8.96 1.61 8.66
C ASP A 89 -7.84 1.16 9.60
N GLY A 90 -7.67 1.89 10.71
CA GLY A 90 -6.80 1.51 11.81
C GLY A 90 -7.59 0.64 12.79
N VAL A 91 -7.18 -0.60 12.98
CA VAL A 91 -7.85 -1.53 13.90
C VAL A 91 -7.22 -1.38 15.28
N GLN A 92 -8.01 -0.89 16.23
CA GLN A 92 -7.56 -0.60 17.58
C GLN A 92 -7.26 -1.88 18.37
N GLY A 93 -6.25 -1.82 19.25
CA GLY A 93 -5.89 -2.92 20.14
C GLY A 93 -5.19 -4.08 19.44
N ALA A 94 -4.75 -3.88 18.20
CA ALA A 94 -4.10 -4.92 17.43
C ALA A 94 -2.82 -4.39 16.80
N ALA A 95 -1.71 -5.07 17.04
CA ALA A 95 -0.53 -4.93 16.20
C ALA A 95 -0.70 -5.79 14.94
N ARG A 96 -0.99 -7.08 15.10
CA ARG A 96 -1.14 -8.03 13.98
C ARG A 96 -2.25 -9.06 14.23
N CYS A 97 -3.38 -8.63 14.78
CA CYS A 97 -4.46 -9.56 15.11
C CYS A 97 -5.37 -9.79 13.90
N ALA A 98 -5.29 -10.98 13.32
CA ALA A 98 -6.06 -11.36 12.14
C ALA A 98 -7.58 -11.26 12.36
N ALA A 99 -8.08 -11.60 13.55
CA ALA A 99 -9.52 -11.57 13.84
C ALA A 99 -10.09 -10.14 13.82
N HIS A 100 -9.33 -9.16 14.34
CA HIS A 100 -9.74 -7.76 14.30
C HIS A 100 -9.71 -7.19 12.88
N VAL A 101 -8.66 -7.52 12.13
CA VAL A 101 -8.52 -7.12 10.74
C VAL A 101 -9.66 -7.71 9.90
N GLN A 102 -9.98 -8.99 10.11
CA GLN A 102 -11.04 -9.67 9.38
C GLN A 102 -12.40 -8.98 9.58
N ARG A 103 -12.71 -8.55 10.78
CA ARG A 103 -13.96 -7.80 11.04
C ARG A 103 -14.05 -6.50 10.27
N ALA A 104 -12.94 -5.76 10.16
CA ALA A 104 -12.89 -4.52 9.38
C ALA A 104 -13.09 -4.80 7.88
N VAL A 105 -12.48 -5.87 7.38
CA VAL A 105 -12.63 -6.31 5.99
C VAL A 105 -14.08 -6.75 5.70
N ASP A 106 -14.67 -7.54 6.57
CA ASP A 106 -16.06 -7.98 6.42
C ASP A 106 -17.04 -6.80 6.40
N ALA A 107 -16.84 -5.82 7.29
CA ALA A 107 -17.65 -4.63 7.32
C ALA A 107 -17.55 -3.81 6.03
N PHE A 108 -16.35 -3.70 5.48
CA PHE A 108 -16.13 -3.03 4.19
C PHE A 108 -16.89 -3.71 3.06
N PHE A 109 -16.77 -5.03 2.93
CA PHE A 109 -17.48 -5.76 1.87
C PHE A 109 -19.00 -5.73 2.03
N ARG A 110 -19.52 -5.74 3.24
CA ARG A 110 -20.97 -5.62 3.47
C ARG A 110 -21.52 -4.25 3.11
N ALA A 111 -20.69 -3.21 3.11
CA ALA A 111 -21.09 -1.84 2.78
C ALA A 111 -21.04 -1.54 1.29
N LEU A 112 -20.54 -2.47 0.48
CA LEU A 112 -20.49 -2.28 -0.99
C LEU A 112 -21.90 -2.40 -1.65
#